data_9d6d0f85cf9b9382a6ae1d2a35656b3b
#
_entry.id   9d6d0f85cf9b9382a6ae1d2a35656b3b
#
_cell.length_a   1.000
_cell.length_b   1.000
_cell.length_c   1.000
_cell.angle_alpha   90.00
_cell.angle_beta   90.00
_cell.angle_gamma   90.00
#
_symmetry.space_group_name_H-M   'P 1'
#
loop_
_entity.id
_entity.type
_entity.pdbx_description
1 polymer ?
#
loop_
_entity_poly.entity_id
_entity_poly.type
_entity_poly.pdbx_seq_one_letter_code
_entity_poly.pdbx_strand_id
1 'polypeptide(L)'
;MTGRIAEGIRHEGFSILDIWELCTAYYVPQNKLNRKSLVEMLERLELPTGVLQRRDVPEYAAAYRAAHADVLGQPVLAPEPIESNANATRDGRFRLVVAGSAGCKVGSAVRLAARAAIATGLWAAQRNDYPVTVQSGHSVSQLMLSPDEIQFPGITKPDALVILSRDGHKKAARYLAAMEEGDSVFTVPECADLDTRADVTVIDPKRASVRLSETSVALAVVTAVLNRLELLPWDAMEEVVRQAGGEYVEGNLQAVAAGKDWSDLVG
;
A
#
# COMPACT_ATOMS: atom_id res chain seq x y z
N MET A 1 -21.29 -28.78 5.00
CA MET A 1 -20.04 -28.01 4.87
C MET A 1 -19.05 -28.35 6.01
N THR A 2 -19.38 -28.12 7.26
CA THR A 2 -18.47 -28.37 8.41
C THR A 2 -17.78 -29.74 8.41
N GLY A 3 -18.51 -30.82 8.10
CA GLY A 3 -17.95 -32.18 8.01
C GLY A 3 -16.86 -32.33 6.93
N ARG A 4 -17.03 -31.70 5.79
CA ARG A 4 -16.02 -31.70 4.69
C ARG A 4 -14.77 -30.92 5.04
N ILE A 5 -14.93 -29.79 5.71
CA ILE A 5 -13.81 -29.01 6.22
C ILE A 5 -13.03 -29.84 7.24
N ALA A 6 -13.71 -30.48 8.18
CA ALA A 6 -13.09 -31.36 9.17
C ALA A 6 -12.38 -32.58 8.55
N GLU A 7 -12.94 -33.14 7.47
CA GLU A 7 -12.32 -34.23 6.71
C GLU A 7 -11.04 -33.77 6.03
N GLY A 8 -11.08 -32.60 5.37
CA GLY A 8 -9.89 -31.99 4.75
C GLY A 8 -8.78 -31.69 5.74
N ILE A 9 -9.13 -31.18 6.94
CA ILE A 9 -8.15 -30.89 8.00
C ILE A 9 -7.50 -32.16 8.55
N ARG A 10 -8.28 -33.26 8.66
CA ARG A 10 -7.78 -34.55 9.18
C ARG A 10 -7.01 -35.36 8.14
N HIS A 11 -7.07 -34.93 6.87
CA HIS A 11 -6.35 -35.64 5.82
C HIS A 11 -4.85 -35.45 6.00
N GLU A 12 -4.09 -36.52 6.06
CA GLU A 12 -2.64 -36.50 6.08
C GLU A 12 -2.13 -36.24 4.66
N GLY A 13 -1.61 -35.02 4.41
CA GLY A 13 -1.16 -34.58 3.12
C GLY A 13 -1.88 -33.33 2.62
N PHE A 14 -1.87 -33.13 1.32
CA PHE A 14 -2.48 -31.98 0.69
C PHE A 14 -3.98 -32.19 0.46
N SER A 15 -4.81 -31.22 0.88
CA SER A 15 -6.23 -31.19 0.58
C SER A 15 -6.67 -29.85 0.00
N ILE A 16 -7.57 -29.89 -0.97
CA ILE A 16 -8.24 -28.71 -1.51
C ILE A 16 -9.74 -28.84 -1.21
N LEU A 17 -10.33 -27.77 -0.68
CA LEU A 17 -11.77 -27.61 -0.56
C LEU A 17 -12.22 -26.47 -1.49
N ASP A 18 -13.02 -26.82 -2.48
CA ASP A 18 -13.71 -25.85 -3.32
C ASP A 18 -15.08 -25.56 -2.72
N ILE A 19 -15.29 -24.34 -2.26
CA ILE A 19 -16.52 -23.90 -1.58
C ILE A 19 -17.17 -22.81 -2.41
N TRP A 20 -18.35 -23.14 -2.93
CA TRP A 20 -19.15 -22.18 -3.65
C TRP A 20 -20.04 -21.40 -2.72
N GLU A 21 -19.91 -20.10 -2.75
CA GLU A 21 -20.78 -19.17 -2.02
C GLU A 21 -21.26 -18.01 -2.91
N LEU A 22 -22.32 -17.36 -2.46
CA LEU A 22 -22.85 -16.17 -3.15
C LEU A 22 -22.11 -14.91 -2.69
N CYS A 23 -21.56 -14.17 -3.64
CA CYS A 23 -21.03 -12.85 -3.35
C CYS A 23 -22.15 -11.88 -2.98
N THR A 24 -22.29 -11.59 -1.70
CA THR A 24 -23.35 -10.73 -1.17
C THR A 24 -23.16 -9.24 -1.48
N ALA A 25 -21.93 -8.82 -1.78
CA ALA A 25 -21.61 -7.43 -2.04
C ALA A 25 -22.02 -6.95 -3.44
N TYR A 26 -21.75 -7.74 -4.46
CA TYR A 26 -21.97 -7.34 -5.86
C TYR A 26 -22.90 -8.27 -6.63
N TYR A 27 -22.65 -9.57 -6.55
CA TYR A 27 -23.32 -10.52 -7.42
C TYR A 27 -24.79 -10.76 -7.03
N VAL A 28 -25.07 -10.94 -5.76
CA VAL A 28 -26.44 -11.17 -5.24
C VAL A 28 -27.38 -10.01 -5.52
N PRO A 29 -27.03 -8.74 -5.22
CA PRO A 29 -27.92 -7.62 -5.47
C PRO A 29 -28.26 -7.43 -6.94
N GLN A 30 -27.30 -7.68 -7.84
CA GLN A 30 -27.50 -7.49 -9.29
C GLN A 30 -28.28 -8.63 -9.95
N ASN A 31 -28.20 -9.85 -9.40
CA ASN A 31 -28.77 -11.05 -10.00
C ASN A 31 -29.95 -11.64 -9.20
N LYS A 32 -30.38 -11.01 -8.12
CA LYS A 32 -31.48 -11.46 -7.25
C LYS A 32 -31.33 -12.93 -6.79
N LEU A 33 -30.09 -13.34 -6.48
CA LEU A 33 -29.76 -14.71 -6.11
C LEU A 33 -29.96 -14.95 -4.61
N ASN A 34 -30.22 -16.21 -4.26
CA ASN A 34 -30.31 -16.68 -2.89
C ASN A 34 -29.80 -18.13 -2.79
N ARG A 35 -29.81 -18.71 -1.60
CA ARG A 35 -29.35 -20.08 -1.39
C ARG A 35 -30.07 -21.11 -2.29
N LYS A 36 -31.38 -20.94 -2.51
CA LYS A 36 -32.15 -21.86 -3.33
C LYS A 36 -31.70 -21.79 -4.78
N SER A 37 -31.52 -20.57 -5.32
CA SER A 37 -31.00 -20.36 -6.68
C SER A 37 -29.62 -21.00 -6.88
N LEU A 38 -28.74 -20.94 -5.88
CA LEU A 38 -27.42 -21.58 -5.95
C LEU A 38 -27.55 -23.11 -6.05
N VAL A 39 -28.42 -23.73 -5.21
CA VAL A 39 -28.64 -25.17 -5.24
C VAL A 39 -29.22 -25.61 -6.61
N GLU A 40 -30.24 -24.92 -7.10
CA GLU A 40 -30.85 -25.17 -8.41
C GLU A 40 -29.84 -25.02 -9.56
N MET A 41 -28.91 -24.07 -9.46
CA MET A 41 -27.84 -23.90 -10.42
C MET A 41 -26.86 -25.07 -10.42
N LEU A 42 -26.45 -25.52 -9.23
CA LEU A 42 -25.57 -26.69 -9.08
C LEU A 42 -26.19 -27.95 -9.64
N GLU A 43 -27.49 -28.18 -9.36
CA GLU A 43 -28.25 -29.31 -9.88
C GLU A 43 -28.38 -29.24 -11.42
N ARG A 44 -28.70 -28.08 -11.98
CA ARG A 44 -28.81 -27.86 -13.42
C ARG A 44 -27.48 -28.08 -14.16
N LEU A 45 -26.34 -27.71 -13.53
CA LEU A 45 -25.00 -27.88 -14.09
C LEU A 45 -24.46 -29.31 -13.86
N GLU A 46 -25.21 -30.16 -13.16
CA GLU A 46 -24.81 -31.53 -12.81
C GLU A 46 -23.40 -31.58 -12.18
N LEU A 47 -23.04 -30.56 -11.40
CA LEU A 47 -21.70 -30.48 -10.80
C LEU A 47 -21.59 -31.49 -9.68
N PRO A 48 -20.56 -32.35 -9.71
CA PRO A 48 -20.35 -33.33 -8.66
C PRO A 48 -20.01 -32.64 -7.32
N THR A 49 -20.54 -33.18 -6.23
CA THR A 49 -20.31 -32.71 -4.87
C THR A 49 -19.75 -33.80 -4.00
N GLY A 50 -19.03 -33.44 -2.94
CA GLY A 50 -18.43 -34.38 -2.01
C GLY A 50 -16.94 -34.53 -2.22
N VAL A 51 -16.39 -35.73 -2.02
CA VAL A 51 -14.97 -36.02 -2.32
C VAL A 51 -14.85 -36.34 -3.81
N LEU A 52 -14.33 -35.41 -4.57
CA LEU A 52 -14.21 -35.54 -6.03
C LEU A 52 -13.00 -36.38 -6.45
N GLN A 53 -11.94 -36.32 -5.65
CA GLN A 53 -10.72 -37.04 -5.94
C GLN A 53 -9.99 -37.38 -4.65
N ARG A 54 -9.46 -38.60 -4.58
CA ARG A 54 -8.50 -39.03 -3.58
C ARG A 54 -7.37 -39.79 -4.28
N ARG A 55 -6.15 -39.40 -3.98
CA ARG A 55 -4.93 -40.04 -4.50
C ARG A 55 -4.00 -40.33 -3.33
N ASP A 56 -3.38 -41.50 -3.36
CA ASP A 56 -2.25 -41.83 -2.49
C ASP A 56 -0.98 -41.51 -3.23
N VAL A 57 -0.37 -40.40 -2.89
CA VAL A 57 0.86 -39.90 -3.51
C VAL A 57 1.84 -39.50 -2.41
N PRO A 58 3.15 -39.52 -2.68
CA PRO A 58 4.16 -39.02 -1.73
C PRO A 58 3.83 -37.61 -1.26
N GLU A 59 4.18 -37.30 -0.01
CA GLU A 59 4.01 -35.97 0.53
C GLU A 59 4.71 -34.92 -0.35
N TYR A 60 3.96 -33.88 -0.73
CA TYR A 60 4.41 -32.90 -1.75
C TYR A 60 5.73 -32.22 -1.38
N ALA A 61 5.88 -31.77 -0.12
CA ALA A 61 7.08 -31.05 0.29
C ALA A 61 8.34 -31.95 0.28
N ALA A 62 8.17 -33.24 0.62
CA ALA A 62 9.26 -34.23 0.53
C ALA A 62 9.66 -34.48 -0.94
N ALA A 63 8.67 -34.71 -1.80
CA ALA A 63 8.91 -34.88 -3.23
C ALA A 63 9.51 -33.63 -3.88
N TYR A 64 9.03 -32.43 -3.54
CA TYR A 64 9.55 -31.16 -4.02
C TYR A 64 11.01 -30.94 -3.59
N ARG A 65 11.32 -31.16 -2.29
CA ARG A 65 12.70 -31.03 -1.80
C ARG A 65 13.65 -32.02 -2.47
N ALA A 66 13.21 -33.25 -2.68
CA ALA A 66 14.02 -34.25 -3.38
C ALA A 66 14.28 -33.86 -4.83
N ALA A 67 13.25 -33.35 -5.54
CA ALA A 67 13.39 -32.94 -6.94
C ALA A 67 14.21 -31.66 -7.13
N HIS A 68 14.34 -30.83 -6.10
CA HIS A 68 15.04 -29.54 -6.17
C HIS A 68 16.20 -29.43 -5.18
N ALA A 69 16.79 -30.55 -4.79
CA ALA A 69 17.87 -30.59 -3.79
C ALA A 69 19.09 -29.78 -4.21
N ASP A 70 19.40 -29.74 -5.50
CA ASP A 70 20.46 -28.93 -6.11
C ASP A 70 20.20 -27.42 -6.00
N VAL A 71 18.94 -26.99 -6.11
CA VAL A 71 18.53 -25.58 -5.98
C VAL A 71 18.48 -25.15 -4.52
N LEU A 72 18.00 -26.03 -3.63
CA LEU A 72 17.89 -25.73 -2.19
C LEU A 72 19.27 -25.54 -1.50
N GLY A 73 20.33 -26.06 -2.11
CA GLY A 73 21.72 -25.85 -1.66
C GLY A 73 22.34 -24.54 -2.13
N GLN A 74 21.66 -23.78 -3.00
CA GLN A 74 22.17 -22.51 -3.49
C GLN A 74 21.87 -21.38 -2.49
N PRO A 75 22.73 -20.34 -2.42
CA PRO A 75 22.45 -19.18 -1.59
C PRO A 75 21.14 -18.52 -2.04
N VAL A 76 20.30 -18.17 -1.08
CA VAL A 76 19.06 -17.41 -1.34
C VAL A 76 19.46 -16.10 -2.00
N LEU A 77 18.79 -15.74 -3.10
CA LEU A 77 18.97 -14.44 -3.73
C LEU A 77 18.70 -13.36 -2.68
N ALA A 78 19.76 -12.66 -2.28
CA ALA A 78 19.62 -11.50 -1.43
C ALA A 78 18.93 -10.39 -2.23
N PRO A 79 18.02 -9.60 -1.61
CA PRO A 79 17.51 -8.39 -2.25
C PRO A 79 18.69 -7.52 -2.68
N GLU A 80 18.59 -6.91 -3.86
CA GLU A 80 19.58 -5.92 -4.27
C GLU A 80 19.63 -4.80 -3.23
N PRO A 81 20.83 -4.49 -2.69
CA PRO A 81 20.97 -3.40 -1.74
C PRO A 81 20.60 -2.07 -2.42
N ILE A 82 19.96 -1.20 -1.67
CA ILE A 82 19.79 0.20 -2.08
C ILE A 82 21.10 0.90 -1.76
N GLU A 83 21.83 1.36 -2.77
CA GLU A 83 23.07 2.10 -2.57
C GLU A 83 22.79 3.44 -1.88
N SER A 84 23.57 3.75 -0.85
CA SER A 84 23.46 5.03 -0.15
C SER A 84 24.32 6.05 -0.89
N ASN A 85 23.67 7.08 -1.44
CA ASN A 85 24.32 8.13 -2.23
C ASN A 85 24.39 9.49 -1.50
N ALA A 86 23.74 9.61 -0.34
CA ALA A 86 23.69 10.82 0.45
C ALA A 86 23.45 10.50 1.93
N ASN A 87 23.78 11.44 2.82
CA ASN A 87 23.49 11.30 4.24
C ASN A 87 22.34 12.23 4.61
N ALA A 88 21.25 11.66 5.10
CA ALA A 88 20.22 12.43 5.78
C ALA A 88 20.74 12.91 7.13
N THR A 89 20.57 14.18 7.42
CA THR A 89 21.02 14.82 8.68
C THR A 89 19.90 14.95 9.71
N ARG A 90 18.90 14.05 9.64
CA ARG A 90 17.74 14.17 10.53
C ARG A 90 18.00 13.57 11.89
N ASP A 91 17.71 14.34 12.93
CA ASP A 91 17.65 13.87 14.32
C ASP A 91 16.24 13.36 14.65
N GLY A 92 16.16 12.12 15.17
CA GLY A 92 14.92 11.54 15.67
C GLY A 92 13.98 10.95 14.60
N ARG A 93 12.92 10.34 15.08
CA ARG A 93 11.90 9.67 14.27
C ARG A 93 10.93 10.68 13.64
N PHE A 94 10.48 10.36 12.44
CA PHE A 94 9.40 11.08 11.77
C PHE A 94 8.30 10.12 11.29
N ARG A 95 7.07 10.51 11.50
CA ARG A 95 5.89 9.70 11.24
C ARG A 95 5.01 10.42 10.23
N LEU A 96 4.91 9.87 9.03
CA LEU A 96 4.06 10.36 7.94
C LEU A 96 2.89 9.40 7.73
N VAL A 97 1.69 9.94 7.63
CA VAL A 97 0.51 9.19 7.18
C VAL A 97 -0.01 9.82 5.91
N VAL A 98 -0.21 9.03 4.87
CA VAL A 98 -0.78 9.46 3.58
C VAL A 98 -2.08 8.70 3.35
N ALA A 99 -3.17 9.43 3.14
CA ALA A 99 -4.51 8.88 2.98
C ALA A 99 -5.15 9.39 1.68
N GLY A 100 -5.63 8.48 0.86
CA GLY A 100 -6.29 8.77 -0.41
C GLY A 100 -7.33 7.73 -0.78
N SER A 101 -7.86 7.80 -2.00
CA SER A 101 -8.75 6.78 -2.56
C SER A 101 -7.98 5.57 -3.05
N ALA A 102 -8.64 4.41 -3.06
CA ALA A 102 -8.12 3.22 -3.69
C ALA A 102 -7.86 3.47 -5.20
N GLY A 103 -6.74 2.97 -5.70
CA GLY A 103 -6.30 3.20 -7.09
C GLY A 103 -5.38 4.40 -7.31
N CYS A 104 -5.34 5.40 -6.41
CA CYS A 104 -4.49 6.60 -6.54
C CYS A 104 -3.00 6.37 -6.22
N LYS A 105 -2.56 5.12 -6.18
CA LYS A 105 -1.16 4.69 -5.96
C LYS A 105 -0.48 5.27 -4.70
N VAL A 106 -1.25 5.56 -3.64
CA VAL A 106 -0.72 6.06 -2.36
C VAL A 106 0.41 5.18 -1.82
N GLY A 107 0.18 3.86 -1.74
CA GLY A 107 1.18 2.91 -1.24
C GLY A 107 2.45 2.85 -2.09
N SER A 108 2.34 3.08 -3.41
CA SER A 108 3.50 3.12 -4.32
C SER A 108 4.31 4.39 -4.11
N ALA A 109 3.67 5.55 -3.95
CA ALA A 109 4.32 6.81 -3.67
C ALA A 109 5.12 6.76 -2.36
N VAL A 110 4.49 6.24 -1.30
CA VAL A 110 5.13 6.09 0.01
C VAL A 110 6.27 5.06 -0.03
N ARG A 111 6.15 4.00 -0.85
CA ARG A 111 7.24 3.03 -1.03
C ARG A 111 8.47 3.67 -1.70
N LEU A 112 8.27 4.54 -2.69
CA LEU A 112 9.38 5.29 -3.29
C LEU A 112 10.03 6.22 -2.25
N ALA A 113 9.24 6.90 -1.42
CA ALA A 113 9.75 7.70 -0.32
C ALA A 113 10.55 6.89 0.70
N ALA A 114 10.06 5.69 1.06
CA ALA A 114 10.80 4.77 1.93
C ALA A 114 12.14 4.35 1.32
N ARG A 115 12.18 4.03 0.02
CA ARG A 115 13.42 3.69 -0.68
C ARG A 115 14.38 4.87 -0.73
N ALA A 116 13.88 6.08 -0.98
CA ALA A 116 14.68 7.29 -0.96
C ALA A 116 15.29 7.55 0.43
N ALA A 117 14.52 7.32 1.49
CA ALA A 117 15.02 7.41 2.86
C ALA A 117 16.15 6.39 3.15
N ILE A 118 15.99 5.15 2.69
CA ILE A 118 17.04 4.12 2.82
C ILE A 118 18.30 4.52 2.04
N ALA A 119 18.15 5.05 0.82
CA ALA A 119 19.26 5.53 0.02
C ALA A 119 20.02 6.71 0.67
N THR A 120 19.39 7.43 1.58
CA THR A 120 20.02 8.50 2.38
C THR A 120 20.53 8.03 3.76
N GLY A 121 20.52 6.73 4.01
CA GLY A 121 21.06 6.14 5.25
C GLY A 121 20.08 6.09 6.42
N LEU A 122 18.79 6.43 6.21
CA LEU A 122 17.76 6.28 7.24
C LEU A 122 17.17 4.87 7.25
N TRP A 123 16.70 4.45 8.40
CA TRP A 123 15.76 3.34 8.52
C TRP A 123 14.36 3.80 8.10
N ALA A 124 13.67 2.96 7.34
CA ALA A 124 12.32 3.23 6.90
C ALA A 124 11.41 2.02 7.11
N ALA A 125 10.22 2.24 7.63
CA ALA A 125 9.20 1.21 7.75
C ALA A 125 7.88 1.71 7.17
N GLN A 126 7.28 0.90 6.29
CA GLN A 126 6.00 1.19 5.66
C GLN A 126 4.93 0.19 6.07
N ARG A 127 3.74 0.68 6.40
CA ARG A 127 2.55 -0.12 6.63
C ARG A 127 1.39 0.42 5.81
N ASN A 128 0.69 -0.46 5.09
CA ASN A 128 -0.46 -0.10 4.28
C ASN A 128 -1.77 -0.61 4.90
N ASP A 129 -2.84 0.18 4.76
CA ASP A 129 -4.21 -0.18 5.10
C ASP A 129 -5.11 0.13 3.89
N TYR A 130 -5.69 -0.90 3.31
CA TYR A 130 -6.62 -0.82 2.20
C TYR A 130 -7.70 -1.91 2.34
N PRO A 131 -8.93 -1.66 1.84
CA PRO A 131 -9.99 -2.63 1.94
C PRO A 131 -9.71 -3.86 1.08
N VAL A 132 -10.32 -4.99 1.45
CA VAL A 132 -10.24 -6.24 0.68
C VAL A 132 -10.84 -6.09 -0.72
N THR A 133 -11.81 -5.20 -0.87
CA THR A 133 -12.45 -4.92 -2.16
C THR A 133 -11.54 -4.07 -3.05
N VAL A 134 -11.16 -4.62 -4.18
CA VAL A 134 -10.23 -3.98 -5.13
C VAL A 134 -10.83 -2.70 -5.72
N GLN A 135 -10.01 -1.65 -5.80
CA GLN A 135 -10.33 -0.34 -6.40
C GLN A 135 -11.57 0.37 -5.82
N SER A 136 -11.94 0.10 -4.58
CA SER A 136 -13.02 0.82 -3.89
C SER A 136 -12.60 1.27 -2.51
N GLY A 137 -13.10 2.44 -2.08
CA GLY A 137 -12.85 3.01 -0.77
C GLY A 137 -11.47 3.68 -0.64
N HIS A 138 -10.82 3.47 0.48
CA HIS A 138 -9.61 4.18 0.89
C HIS A 138 -8.31 3.42 0.60
N SER A 139 -7.21 4.16 0.58
CA SER A 139 -5.84 3.65 0.67
C SER A 139 -5.07 4.52 1.65
N VAL A 140 -4.58 3.93 2.74
CA VAL A 140 -3.78 4.65 3.74
C VAL A 140 -2.42 3.98 3.85
N SER A 141 -1.37 4.79 3.79
CA SER A 141 0.01 4.33 3.96
C SER A 141 0.66 5.11 5.10
N GLN A 142 1.26 4.38 6.01
CA GLN A 142 2.05 4.91 7.12
C GLN A 142 3.52 4.74 6.76
N LEU A 143 4.31 5.77 6.95
CA LEU A 143 5.76 5.76 6.77
C LEU A 143 6.42 6.27 8.05
N MET A 144 7.32 5.49 8.59
CA MET A 144 8.19 5.90 9.68
C MET A 144 9.62 5.98 9.16
N LEU A 145 10.27 7.12 9.42
CA LEU A 145 11.68 7.35 9.13
C LEU A 145 12.43 7.50 10.45
N SER A 146 13.66 6.98 10.53
CA SER A 146 14.46 7.04 11.76
C SER A 146 15.96 6.92 11.44
N PRO A 147 16.84 7.61 12.17
CA PRO A 147 18.27 7.33 12.12
C PRO A 147 18.61 5.97 12.73
N ASP A 148 17.75 5.45 13.62
CA ASP A 148 17.93 4.19 14.33
C ASP A 148 16.94 3.12 13.85
N GLU A 149 17.23 1.85 14.15
CA GLU A 149 16.39 0.72 13.83
C GLU A 149 14.94 0.88 14.32
N ILE A 150 13.98 0.56 13.46
CA ILE A 150 12.55 0.67 13.74
C ILE A 150 12.03 -0.68 14.20
N GLN A 151 11.84 -0.85 15.50
CA GLN A 151 11.31 -2.08 16.11
C GLN A 151 9.78 -2.21 15.93
N PHE A 152 9.05 -1.09 15.91
CA PHE A 152 7.59 -1.06 15.79
C PHE A 152 7.14 0.02 14.80
N PRO A 153 6.52 -0.37 13.65
CA PRO A 153 6.16 0.56 12.59
C PRO A 153 4.77 1.20 12.75
N GLY A 154 4.05 0.94 13.84
CA GLY A 154 2.70 1.46 14.06
C GLY A 154 2.70 2.96 14.38
N ILE A 155 1.84 3.72 13.70
CA ILE A 155 1.65 5.16 13.92
C ILE A 155 0.28 5.39 14.56
N THR A 156 0.25 6.00 15.74
CA THR A 156 -0.97 6.44 16.41
C THR A 156 -1.19 7.94 16.25
N LYS A 157 -0.13 8.74 16.43
CA LYS A 157 -0.07 10.16 16.17
C LYS A 157 1.01 10.42 15.13
N PRO A 158 0.70 10.92 13.93
CA PRO A 158 1.69 11.31 12.93
C PRO A 158 2.27 12.70 13.25
N ASP A 159 3.48 12.97 12.78
CA ASP A 159 4.09 14.30 12.76
C ASP A 159 3.62 15.09 11.52
N ALA A 160 3.30 14.37 10.44
CA ALA A 160 2.61 14.95 9.28
C ALA A 160 1.54 14.00 8.72
N LEU A 161 0.44 14.58 8.27
CA LEU A 161 -0.69 13.89 7.66
C LEU A 161 -0.98 14.46 6.27
N VAL A 162 -1.08 13.58 5.26
CA VAL A 162 -1.45 13.94 3.89
C VAL A 162 -2.82 13.37 3.57
N ILE A 163 -3.76 14.21 3.16
CA ILE A 163 -5.14 13.84 2.80
C ILE A 163 -5.38 14.19 1.33
N LEU A 164 -5.52 13.17 0.47
CA LEU A 164 -5.63 13.30 -0.98
C LEU A 164 -7.05 13.10 -1.53
N SER A 165 -8.00 12.72 -0.69
CA SER A 165 -9.39 12.50 -1.10
C SER A 165 -10.34 12.46 0.09
N ARG A 166 -11.65 12.55 -0.20
CA ARG A 166 -12.70 12.43 0.83
C ARG A 166 -12.73 11.05 1.49
N ASP A 167 -12.45 9.97 0.75
CA ASP A 167 -12.37 8.62 1.33
C ASP A 167 -11.15 8.49 2.24
N GLY A 168 -10.02 9.06 1.80
CA GLY A 168 -8.82 9.20 2.63
C GLY A 168 -9.10 10.01 3.90
N HIS A 169 -9.78 11.13 3.81
CA HIS A 169 -10.16 11.96 4.94
C HIS A 169 -10.98 11.19 5.98
N LYS A 170 -12.06 10.52 5.55
CA LYS A 170 -12.88 9.68 6.44
C LYS A 170 -12.05 8.64 7.20
N LYS A 171 -11.14 7.98 6.52
CA LYS A 171 -10.30 6.93 7.13
C LYS A 171 -9.20 7.50 8.01
N ALA A 172 -8.69 8.68 7.68
CA ALA A 172 -7.66 9.38 8.42
C ALA A 172 -8.18 10.16 9.65
N ALA A 173 -9.50 10.21 9.88
CA ALA A 173 -10.12 11.01 10.95
C ALA A 173 -9.49 10.78 12.33
N ARG A 174 -9.11 9.54 12.66
CA ARG A 174 -8.43 9.23 13.93
C ARG A 174 -7.05 9.88 14.06
N TYR A 175 -6.32 10.00 12.93
CA TYR A 175 -5.01 10.65 12.92
C TYR A 175 -5.17 12.16 13.01
N LEU A 176 -6.14 12.72 12.26
CA LEU A 176 -6.47 14.13 12.30
C LEU A 176 -6.86 14.59 13.71
N ALA A 177 -7.66 13.79 14.42
CA ALA A 177 -8.06 14.05 15.80
C ALA A 177 -6.90 13.97 16.81
N ALA A 178 -5.80 13.30 16.46
CA ALA A 178 -4.60 13.20 17.29
C ALA A 178 -3.57 14.30 17.00
N MET A 179 -3.78 15.12 15.95
CA MET A 179 -2.88 16.22 15.58
C MET A 179 -3.04 17.42 16.52
N GLU A 180 -1.94 18.08 16.78
CA GLU A 180 -1.85 19.24 17.68
C GLU A 180 -1.21 20.43 16.97
N GLU A 181 -1.17 21.57 17.64
CA GLU A 181 -0.44 22.74 17.18
C GLU A 181 1.04 22.41 16.94
N GLY A 182 1.59 22.81 15.79
CA GLY A 182 2.93 22.47 15.32
C GLY A 182 3.05 21.18 14.51
N ASP A 183 2.02 20.31 14.51
CA ASP A 183 1.95 19.20 13.56
C ASP A 183 1.49 19.73 12.18
N SER A 184 1.84 19.04 11.09
CA SER A 184 1.55 19.51 9.73
C SER A 184 0.51 18.64 9.03
N VAL A 185 -0.52 19.27 8.45
CA VAL A 185 -1.50 18.60 7.58
C VAL A 185 -1.41 19.18 6.17
N PHE A 186 -1.20 18.28 5.21
CA PHE A 186 -1.22 18.63 3.79
C PHE A 186 -2.47 18.03 3.15
N THR A 187 -3.16 18.82 2.38
CA THR A 187 -4.41 18.38 1.76
C THR A 187 -4.61 18.97 0.37
N VAL A 188 -5.60 18.45 -0.34
CA VAL A 188 -6.04 18.97 -1.64
C VAL A 188 -7.27 19.86 -1.48
N PRO A 189 -7.60 20.74 -2.46
CA PRO A 189 -8.71 21.69 -2.34
C PRO A 189 -10.06 21.06 -1.97
N GLU A 190 -10.33 19.84 -2.46
CA GLU A 190 -11.59 19.16 -2.16
C GLU A 190 -11.74 18.71 -0.69
N CYS A 191 -10.64 18.72 0.05
CA CYS A 191 -10.57 18.32 1.46
C CYS A 191 -10.00 19.44 2.36
N ALA A 192 -10.04 20.70 1.94
CA ALA A 192 -9.44 21.81 2.68
C ALA A 192 -10.19 22.20 3.96
N ASP A 193 -11.49 21.85 4.06
CA ASP A 193 -12.32 22.10 5.25
C ASP A 193 -12.06 21.00 6.29
N LEU A 194 -11.02 21.19 7.12
CA LEU A 194 -10.57 20.26 8.14
C LEU A 194 -10.74 20.86 9.53
N ASP A 195 -11.40 20.12 10.41
CA ASP A 195 -11.46 20.44 11.85
C ASP A 195 -10.21 19.89 12.55
N THR A 196 -9.18 20.73 12.68
CA THR A 196 -7.90 20.37 13.30
C THR A 196 -7.21 21.58 13.93
N ARG A 197 -6.31 21.31 14.88
CA ARG A 197 -5.42 22.33 15.46
C ARG A 197 -4.06 22.41 14.75
N ALA A 198 -3.78 21.45 13.88
CA ALA A 198 -2.53 21.40 13.13
C ALA A 198 -2.48 22.46 12.04
N ASP A 199 -1.29 22.77 11.58
CA ASP A 199 -1.05 23.70 10.47
C ASP A 199 -1.46 23.06 9.14
N VAL A 200 -2.50 23.61 8.49
CA VAL A 200 -3.04 23.06 7.25
C VAL A 200 -2.44 23.78 6.05
N THR A 201 -1.84 22.98 5.16
CA THR A 201 -1.32 23.41 3.86
C THR A 201 -2.13 22.78 2.75
N VAL A 202 -2.72 23.60 1.86
CA VAL A 202 -3.49 23.11 0.71
C VAL A 202 -2.60 23.10 -0.53
N ILE A 203 -2.41 21.89 -1.10
CA ILE A 203 -1.68 21.68 -2.35
C ILE A 203 -2.69 21.44 -3.46
N ASP A 204 -2.74 22.32 -4.47
CA ASP A 204 -3.63 22.15 -5.61
C ASP A 204 -2.89 21.47 -6.79
N PRO A 205 -3.18 20.18 -7.08
CA PRO A 205 -2.52 19.46 -8.16
C PRO A 205 -2.73 20.08 -9.55
N LYS A 206 -3.75 20.91 -9.72
CA LYS A 206 -4.03 21.63 -10.99
C LYS A 206 -3.08 22.78 -11.26
N ARG A 207 -2.33 23.22 -10.24
CA ARG A 207 -1.29 24.27 -10.38
C ARG A 207 0.08 23.72 -10.77
N ALA A 208 0.22 22.39 -10.97
CA ALA A 208 1.45 21.82 -11.47
C ALA A 208 1.82 22.41 -12.84
N SER A 209 3.10 22.61 -13.07
CA SER A 209 3.66 23.05 -14.37
C SER A 209 3.39 22.03 -15.49
N VAL A 210 3.13 20.77 -15.12
CA VAL A 210 2.79 19.67 -16.01
C VAL A 210 1.45 19.04 -15.62
N ARG A 211 0.72 18.52 -16.60
CA ARG A 211 -0.54 17.79 -16.33
C ARG A 211 -0.23 16.44 -15.68
N LEU A 212 -0.60 16.29 -14.43
CA LEU A 212 -0.48 15.03 -13.70
C LEU A 212 -1.67 14.09 -13.96
N SER A 213 -1.40 12.80 -14.09
CA SER A 213 -2.43 11.78 -14.04
C SER A 213 -2.94 11.62 -12.59
N GLU A 214 -4.16 11.14 -12.40
CA GLU A 214 -4.71 10.85 -11.06
C GLU A 214 -3.80 9.93 -10.25
N THR A 215 -3.13 8.99 -10.91
CA THR A 215 -2.22 8.03 -10.28
C THR A 215 -0.84 8.64 -9.94
N SER A 216 -0.51 9.82 -10.47
CA SER A 216 0.76 10.52 -10.23
C SER A 216 0.67 11.58 -9.13
N VAL A 217 -0.54 12.04 -8.80
CA VAL A 217 -0.78 13.08 -7.79
C VAL A 217 -0.21 12.69 -6.43
N ALA A 218 -0.41 11.44 -5.99
CA ALA A 218 0.09 10.99 -4.70
C ALA A 218 1.62 11.10 -4.59
N LEU A 219 2.35 10.74 -5.66
CA LEU A 219 3.81 10.85 -5.69
C LEU A 219 4.26 12.31 -5.67
N ALA A 220 3.62 13.18 -6.44
CA ALA A 220 3.95 14.60 -6.48
C ALA A 220 3.74 15.27 -5.11
N VAL A 221 2.57 15.02 -4.47
CA VAL A 221 2.30 15.56 -3.13
C VAL A 221 3.25 15.01 -2.07
N VAL A 222 3.52 13.71 -2.07
CA VAL A 222 4.50 13.12 -1.13
C VAL A 222 5.88 13.75 -1.33
N THR A 223 6.32 13.96 -2.57
CA THR A 223 7.60 14.65 -2.86
C THR A 223 7.60 16.08 -2.33
N ALA A 224 6.53 16.85 -2.56
CA ALA A 224 6.39 18.20 -2.03
C ALA A 224 6.49 18.24 -0.50
N VAL A 225 5.82 17.31 0.19
CA VAL A 225 5.84 17.21 1.65
C VAL A 225 7.23 16.87 2.17
N LEU A 226 7.92 15.89 1.55
CA LEU A 226 9.27 15.52 1.94
C LEU A 226 10.25 16.67 1.80
N ASN A 227 10.14 17.44 0.71
CA ASN A 227 10.99 18.61 0.47
C ASN A 227 10.64 19.77 1.42
N ARG A 228 9.34 20.07 1.58
CA ARG A 228 8.86 21.17 2.44
C ARG A 228 9.28 20.99 3.89
N LEU A 229 9.30 19.75 4.37
CA LEU A 229 9.69 19.38 5.72
C LEU A 229 11.19 19.02 5.82
N GLU A 230 11.95 19.20 4.76
CA GLU A 230 13.39 18.90 4.68
C GLU A 230 13.75 17.51 5.20
N LEU A 231 12.90 16.52 4.88
CA LEU A 231 13.05 15.15 5.42
C LEU A 231 14.12 14.34 4.70
N LEU A 232 14.30 14.61 3.41
CA LEU A 232 15.27 13.93 2.55
C LEU A 232 15.95 14.95 1.64
N PRO A 233 17.17 14.67 1.14
CA PRO A 233 17.78 15.44 0.08
C PRO A 233 16.85 15.54 -1.14
N TRP A 234 16.82 16.71 -1.75
CA TRP A 234 15.86 17.05 -2.81
C TRP A 234 15.94 16.15 -4.05
N ASP A 235 17.08 15.53 -4.31
CA ASP A 235 17.36 14.64 -5.44
C ASP A 235 17.09 13.16 -5.12
N ALA A 236 16.96 12.79 -3.84
CA ALA A 236 16.80 11.42 -3.41
C ALA A 236 15.58 10.72 -4.03
N MET A 237 14.46 11.42 -4.18
CA MET A 237 13.25 10.87 -4.83
C MET A 237 13.46 10.63 -6.32
N GLU A 238 14.14 11.54 -7.00
CA GLU A 238 14.43 11.45 -8.44
C GLU A 238 15.36 10.27 -8.73
N GLU A 239 16.41 10.11 -7.94
CA GLU A 239 17.38 9.03 -8.07
C GLU A 239 16.72 7.65 -7.89
N VAL A 240 15.92 7.48 -6.84
CA VAL A 240 15.20 6.22 -6.59
C VAL A 240 14.19 5.90 -7.70
N VAL A 241 13.53 6.90 -8.26
CA VAL A 241 12.63 6.69 -9.42
C VAL A 241 13.41 6.21 -10.64
N ARG A 242 14.60 6.77 -10.92
CA ARG A 242 15.47 6.31 -12.01
C ARG A 242 15.95 4.88 -11.80
N GLN A 243 16.40 4.56 -10.58
CA GLN A 243 16.85 3.21 -10.20
C GLN A 243 15.73 2.16 -10.27
N ALA A 244 14.49 2.55 -9.95
CA ALA A 244 13.35 1.63 -9.99
C ALA A 244 13.06 1.09 -11.41
N GLY A 245 13.43 1.85 -12.45
CA GLY A 245 13.25 1.44 -13.84
C GLY A 245 11.79 1.23 -14.26
N GLY A 246 11.62 0.65 -15.45
CA GLY A 246 10.31 0.22 -15.94
C GLY A 246 9.52 1.31 -16.68
N GLU A 247 8.33 0.96 -17.14
CA GLU A 247 7.47 1.78 -18.01
C GLU A 247 6.94 3.08 -17.36
N TYR A 248 6.94 3.15 -16.03
CA TYR A 248 6.39 4.30 -15.27
C TYR A 248 7.44 5.35 -14.89
N VAL A 249 8.70 5.18 -15.25
CA VAL A 249 9.80 6.07 -14.83
C VAL A 249 9.54 7.50 -15.26
N GLU A 250 9.22 7.73 -16.53
CA GLU A 250 9.01 9.08 -17.06
C GLU A 250 7.86 9.82 -16.34
N GLY A 251 6.70 9.17 -16.18
CA GLY A 251 5.57 9.76 -15.46
C GLY A 251 5.86 9.98 -13.97
N ASN A 252 6.65 9.13 -13.34
CA ASN A 252 7.07 9.31 -11.96
C ASN A 252 8.08 10.47 -11.82
N LEU A 253 9.02 10.64 -12.76
CA LEU A 253 9.95 11.78 -12.79
C LEU A 253 9.21 13.09 -12.95
N GLN A 254 8.21 13.16 -13.83
CA GLN A 254 7.33 14.33 -13.98
C GLN A 254 6.60 14.64 -12.66
N ALA A 255 6.10 13.62 -11.95
CA ALA A 255 5.45 13.81 -10.66
C ALA A 255 6.42 14.33 -9.59
N VAL A 256 7.65 13.80 -9.54
CA VAL A 256 8.69 14.27 -8.62
C VAL A 256 9.06 15.73 -8.93
N ALA A 257 9.24 16.10 -10.21
CA ALA A 257 9.52 17.46 -10.61
C ALA A 257 8.40 18.42 -10.19
N ALA A 258 7.12 18.04 -10.44
CA ALA A 258 5.98 18.85 -9.99
C ALA A 258 5.95 19.02 -8.46
N GLY A 259 6.28 17.98 -7.71
CA GLY A 259 6.37 18.04 -6.24
C GLY A 259 7.46 19.00 -5.74
N LYS A 260 8.56 19.11 -6.46
CA LYS A 260 9.61 20.12 -6.17
C LYS A 260 9.10 21.54 -6.37
N ASP A 261 8.48 21.81 -7.52
CA ASP A 261 7.94 23.15 -7.83
C ASP A 261 6.92 23.60 -6.75
N TRP A 262 6.15 22.68 -6.18
CA TRP A 262 5.17 23.01 -5.14
C TRP A 262 5.78 23.30 -3.78
N SER A 263 6.91 22.71 -3.43
CA SER A 263 7.58 23.01 -2.17
C SER A 263 7.97 24.49 -2.05
N ASP A 264 8.23 25.14 -3.18
CA ASP A 264 8.61 26.55 -3.27
C ASP A 264 7.38 27.51 -3.31
N LEU A 265 6.21 26.99 -3.72
CA LEU A 265 4.99 27.78 -3.89
C LEU A 265 4.09 27.85 -2.64
N VAL A 266 4.38 27.04 -1.64
CA VAL A 266 3.63 26.96 -0.38
C VAL A 266 4.37 27.77 0.67
N GLY A 267 4.17 29.09 0.63
CA GLY A 267 4.65 30.07 1.59
C GLY A 267 3.51 30.55 2.48
#